data_e5a05a780fddcdc409727fe3e3184ed7
#
_entry.id   e5a05a780fddcdc409727fe3e3184ed7
#
_cell.length_a   1.000
_cell.length_b   1.000
_cell.length_c   1.000
_cell.angle_alpha   90.00
_cell.angle_beta   90.00
_cell.angle_gamma   90.00
#
_symmetry.space_group_name_H-M   'P 1'
#
loop_
_entity.id
_entity.type
_entity.pdbx_description
1 polymer ?
#
loop_
_entity_poly.entity_id
_entity_poly.type
_entity_poly.pdbx_seq_one_letter_code
_entity_poly.pdbx_strand_id
1 'polypeptide(L)'
;MSDTITTDVLVIGSGVVGALTARKLAVAGRQVLMLEAGPRIQRDDIVTNFRHSARKDDFIAPYPNSKIAPFPDYKPEDNGYLDQAGPHPYKPEYIRVVGGTSWHWAAQAWRLVPNDFRLKSQYGVGRDWPIGYADLEPYYYEAELLWGVSGPAEMAKYSPRNEAFPLPPVTKSYLEQRVTERLAPKYELLTNTTGRNSLPYDGRPQCCGNNNCMPICPIDAQYHGGIAADAAEKAGVKLIPQAVVYKLEQDGHGKITAAHYYDWNKVSHRVEAEVFVMAANAIETPKILFLSADAKNPHGLCNNYDQLGRNLMDHPSNSATFYVDEPLWPGRGPMSPSSIQQLRDGDFRSESAAFRIDFSNSSRVAGVTANAIKEGLTGQDLEQAIRFRSSHELSIKNVLEQLPDPNNRTLLSSRKKDALGLPTPSFSYSYDEYVEKGMQHSLSVYADIAKMLGATDVRYSAPGVYSNNQHITGTLAMGFDEKTSVTDHVGKAWEYDNLYMVSTGVMPTVATANSTLTACALGLRTADAILGKI
;
A
#
# COMPACT_ATOMS: atom_id res chain seq x y z
N MET A 1 -17.64 -26.02 24.79
CA MET A 1 -17.48 -24.55 24.75
C MET A 1 -15.99 -24.32 24.59
N SER A 2 -15.52 -23.64 23.52
CA SER A 2 -14.10 -23.28 23.41
C SER A 2 -13.78 -22.29 24.53
N ASP A 3 -12.64 -22.47 25.22
CA ASP A 3 -12.21 -21.55 26.25
C ASP A 3 -12.11 -20.14 25.66
N THR A 4 -12.71 -19.15 26.33
CA THR A 4 -12.61 -17.75 25.92
C THR A 4 -11.17 -17.26 26.19
N ILE A 5 -10.50 -16.74 25.18
CA ILE A 5 -9.18 -16.15 25.32
C ILE A 5 -9.38 -14.71 25.83
N THR A 6 -8.56 -14.26 26.78
CA THR A 6 -8.55 -12.88 27.29
C THR A 6 -7.19 -12.24 27.10
N THR A 7 -7.15 -10.91 26.85
CA THR A 7 -5.92 -10.14 26.68
C THR A 7 -6.19 -8.65 26.99
N ASP A 8 -5.13 -7.84 27.26
CA ASP A 8 -5.32 -6.39 27.41
C ASP A 8 -5.67 -5.75 26.05
N VAL A 9 -4.93 -6.13 24.99
CA VAL A 9 -5.12 -5.56 23.64
C VAL A 9 -5.23 -6.68 22.61
N LEU A 10 -6.28 -6.63 21.80
CA LEU A 10 -6.45 -7.48 20.62
C LEU A 10 -6.16 -6.69 19.36
N VAL A 11 -5.16 -7.12 18.58
CA VAL A 11 -4.86 -6.56 17.24
C VAL A 11 -5.35 -7.51 16.17
N ILE A 12 -6.17 -7.03 15.24
CA ILE A 12 -6.79 -7.82 14.16
C ILE A 12 -6.10 -7.49 12.84
N GLY A 13 -5.22 -8.37 12.39
CA GLY A 13 -4.36 -8.26 11.22
C GLY A 13 -2.88 -8.06 11.60
N SER A 14 -2.02 -8.94 11.05
CA SER A 14 -0.57 -8.97 11.29
C SER A 14 0.26 -8.29 10.19
N GLY A 15 -0.36 -7.49 9.33
CA GLY A 15 0.35 -6.66 8.36
C GLY A 15 1.33 -5.70 9.03
N VAL A 16 2.20 -5.06 8.26
CA VAL A 16 3.28 -4.22 8.80
C VAL A 16 2.79 -3.18 9.81
N VAL A 17 1.63 -2.55 9.58
CA VAL A 17 1.06 -1.53 10.49
C VAL A 17 0.61 -2.16 11.80
N GLY A 18 -0.18 -3.25 11.73
CA GLY A 18 -0.66 -3.97 12.92
C GLY A 18 0.47 -4.54 13.77
N ALA A 19 1.48 -5.12 13.13
CA ALA A 19 2.65 -5.69 13.81
C ALA A 19 3.49 -4.61 14.53
N LEU A 20 3.72 -3.44 13.91
CA LEU A 20 4.45 -2.34 14.56
C LEU A 20 3.66 -1.74 15.73
N THR A 21 2.34 -1.56 15.56
CA THR A 21 1.45 -1.11 16.64
C THR A 21 1.47 -2.11 17.81
N ALA A 22 1.28 -3.41 17.53
CA ALA A 22 1.32 -4.48 18.54
C ALA A 22 2.65 -4.53 19.28
N ARG A 23 3.78 -4.44 18.56
CA ARG A 23 5.12 -4.39 19.13
C ARG A 23 5.29 -3.23 20.09
N LYS A 24 4.87 -2.01 19.72
CA LYS A 24 4.99 -0.82 20.56
C LYS A 24 4.20 -0.95 21.85
N LEU A 25 2.98 -1.50 21.79
CA LEU A 25 2.14 -1.78 22.96
C LEU A 25 2.75 -2.86 23.87
N ALA A 26 3.29 -3.95 23.30
CA ALA A 26 3.93 -5.02 24.07
C ALA A 26 5.22 -4.54 24.76
N VAL A 27 6.06 -3.75 24.08
CA VAL A 27 7.26 -3.13 24.67
C VAL A 27 6.90 -2.22 25.86
N ALA A 28 5.70 -1.60 25.83
CA ALA A 28 5.18 -0.81 26.94
C ALA A 28 4.52 -1.65 28.06
N GLY A 29 4.61 -2.98 28.01
CA GLY A 29 4.15 -3.90 29.05
C GLY A 29 2.70 -4.37 28.94
N ARG A 30 2.00 -4.09 27.82
CA ARG A 30 0.64 -4.61 27.58
C ARG A 30 0.69 -6.07 27.14
N GLN A 31 -0.26 -6.88 27.60
CA GLN A 31 -0.50 -8.21 27.03
C GLN A 31 -1.21 -8.06 25.69
N VAL A 32 -0.54 -8.42 24.60
CA VAL A 32 -1.07 -8.23 23.24
C VAL A 32 -1.27 -9.57 22.56
N LEU A 33 -2.50 -9.81 22.07
CA LEU A 33 -2.84 -10.88 21.16
C LEU A 33 -3.03 -10.32 19.76
N MET A 34 -2.45 -10.96 18.75
CA MET A 34 -2.61 -10.60 17.34
C MET A 34 -3.23 -11.77 16.58
N LEU A 35 -4.32 -11.52 15.84
CA LEU A 35 -5.00 -12.50 14.98
C LEU A 35 -4.70 -12.22 13.52
N GLU A 36 -4.35 -13.27 12.76
CA GLU A 36 -4.09 -13.19 11.31
C GLU A 36 -4.94 -14.23 10.56
N ALA A 37 -5.62 -13.78 9.51
CA ALA A 37 -6.50 -14.64 8.72
C ALA A 37 -5.75 -15.71 7.92
N GLY A 38 -4.56 -15.38 7.44
CA GLY A 38 -3.72 -16.25 6.62
C GLY A 38 -2.70 -17.09 7.40
N PRO A 39 -1.93 -17.93 6.70
CA PRO A 39 -0.92 -18.77 7.31
C PRO A 39 0.38 -18.00 7.56
N ARG A 40 1.25 -18.53 8.40
CA ARG A 40 2.66 -18.16 8.43
C ARG A 40 3.36 -18.73 7.20
N ILE A 41 4.21 -17.93 6.59
CA ILE A 41 5.01 -18.31 5.44
C ILE A 41 6.50 -18.13 5.74
N GLN A 42 7.33 -18.83 4.98
CA GLN A 42 8.78 -18.68 5.03
C GLN A 42 9.27 -18.09 3.70
N ARG A 43 10.24 -17.18 3.77
CA ARG A 43 10.81 -16.55 2.57
C ARG A 43 11.32 -17.58 1.57
N ASP A 44 12.00 -18.62 2.03
CA ASP A 44 12.64 -19.61 1.17
C ASP A 44 11.61 -20.43 0.38
N ASP A 45 10.43 -20.68 0.95
CA ASP A 45 9.31 -21.32 0.25
C ASP A 45 8.79 -20.41 -0.87
N ILE A 46 8.62 -19.13 -0.59
CA ILE A 46 8.14 -18.16 -1.60
C ILE A 46 9.16 -17.98 -2.72
N VAL A 47 10.46 -17.89 -2.40
CA VAL A 47 11.54 -17.85 -3.40
C VAL A 47 11.52 -19.11 -4.27
N THR A 48 11.33 -20.29 -3.68
CA THR A 48 11.23 -21.57 -4.39
C THR A 48 10.00 -21.61 -5.29
N ASN A 49 8.83 -21.21 -4.77
CA ASN A 49 7.59 -21.12 -5.55
C ASN A 49 7.75 -20.17 -6.74
N PHE A 50 8.37 -19.00 -6.53
CA PHE A 50 8.62 -18.05 -7.61
C PHE A 50 9.57 -18.63 -8.67
N ARG A 51 10.62 -19.35 -8.28
CA ARG A 51 11.53 -20.01 -9.24
C ARG A 51 10.80 -21.03 -10.11
N HIS A 52 9.83 -21.74 -9.56
CA HIS A 52 9.04 -22.74 -10.27
C HIS A 52 7.82 -22.18 -10.99
N SER A 53 7.42 -20.91 -10.73
CA SER A 53 6.32 -20.25 -11.42
C SER A 53 6.65 -20.09 -12.92
N ALA A 54 5.72 -20.49 -13.79
CA ALA A 54 5.82 -20.27 -15.23
C ALA A 54 5.66 -18.78 -15.59
N ARG A 55 4.90 -18.02 -14.79
CA ARG A 55 4.64 -16.59 -14.98
C ARG A 55 5.45 -15.78 -14.00
N LYS A 56 6.44 -15.05 -14.51
CA LYS A 56 7.31 -14.16 -13.70
C LYS A 56 6.73 -12.78 -13.48
N ASP A 57 5.68 -12.43 -14.17
CA ASP A 57 4.92 -11.17 -14.10
C ASP A 57 3.75 -11.24 -13.11
N ASP A 58 3.43 -12.42 -12.57
CA ASP A 58 2.40 -12.62 -11.57
C ASP A 58 3.02 -12.57 -10.16
N PHE A 59 2.95 -11.40 -9.53
CA PHE A 59 3.63 -11.14 -8.26
C PHE A 59 2.98 -11.80 -7.03
N ILE A 60 1.72 -12.24 -7.14
CA ILE A 60 1.04 -12.94 -6.03
C ILE A 60 1.03 -14.45 -6.19
N ALA A 61 1.27 -14.98 -7.40
CA ALA A 61 1.26 -16.43 -7.67
C ALA A 61 2.15 -17.27 -6.74
N PRO A 62 3.31 -16.78 -6.22
CA PRO A 62 4.13 -17.55 -5.30
C PRO A 62 3.52 -17.72 -3.90
N TYR A 63 2.52 -16.91 -3.55
CA TYR A 63 1.92 -16.87 -2.22
C TYR A 63 0.74 -17.82 -2.09
N PRO A 64 0.59 -18.52 -0.92
CA PRO A 64 -0.51 -19.44 -0.73
C PRO A 64 -1.85 -18.69 -0.63
N ASN A 65 -2.78 -18.99 -1.55
CA ASN A 65 -4.16 -18.48 -1.49
C ASN A 65 -5.09 -19.58 -1.02
N SER A 66 -5.76 -19.38 0.10
CA SER A 66 -6.67 -20.34 0.72
C SER A 66 -8.13 -20.01 0.43
N LYS A 67 -8.96 -21.03 0.21
CA LYS A 67 -10.41 -20.86 0.11
C LYS A 67 -11.05 -20.34 1.41
N ILE A 68 -10.43 -20.59 2.57
CA ILE A 68 -10.95 -20.16 3.89
C ILE A 68 -10.62 -18.69 4.16
N ALA A 69 -9.43 -18.24 3.75
CA ALA A 69 -8.99 -16.86 3.86
C ALA A 69 -8.55 -16.35 2.48
N PRO A 70 -9.47 -16.25 1.50
CA PRO A 70 -9.12 -15.86 0.14
C PRO A 70 -8.66 -14.42 0.08
N PHE A 71 -7.80 -14.13 -0.88
CA PHE A 71 -7.43 -12.78 -1.27
C PHE A 71 -7.68 -12.57 -2.77
N PRO A 72 -7.78 -11.33 -3.26
CA PRO A 72 -8.03 -11.05 -4.67
C PRO A 72 -6.99 -11.71 -5.58
N ASP A 73 -7.43 -12.42 -6.61
CA ASP A 73 -6.59 -12.93 -7.68
C ASP A 73 -6.71 -12.02 -8.92
N TYR A 74 -5.60 -11.78 -9.61
CA TYR A 74 -5.54 -10.92 -10.82
C TYR A 74 -6.21 -11.50 -12.05
N LYS A 75 -6.54 -12.78 -12.07
CA LYS A 75 -7.22 -13.39 -13.21
C LYS A 75 -8.64 -12.85 -13.30
N PRO A 76 -8.99 -12.12 -14.37
CA PRO A 76 -10.33 -11.55 -14.51
C PRO A 76 -11.45 -12.59 -14.42
N GLU A 77 -11.15 -13.84 -14.83
CA GLU A 77 -12.08 -14.95 -14.89
C GLU A 77 -12.37 -15.57 -13.52
N ASP A 78 -11.42 -15.47 -12.56
CA ASP A 78 -11.47 -16.15 -11.26
C ASP A 78 -11.75 -15.23 -10.08
N ASN A 79 -12.24 -14.03 -10.31
CA ASN A 79 -12.45 -13.03 -9.25
C ASN A 79 -13.62 -13.39 -8.33
N GLY A 80 -13.62 -14.65 -7.84
CA GLY A 80 -14.64 -15.19 -6.95
C GLY A 80 -14.77 -14.44 -5.64
N TYR A 81 -13.67 -13.82 -5.16
CA TYR A 81 -13.68 -13.12 -3.88
C TYR A 81 -14.23 -11.69 -3.94
N LEU A 82 -14.06 -10.99 -5.04
CA LEU A 82 -14.51 -9.60 -5.17
C LEU A 82 -15.80 -9.49 -5.99
N ASP A 83 -16.60 -8.46 -5.68
CA ASP A 83 -17.77 -8.08 -6.45
C ASP A 83 -17.62 -6.64 -6.96
N GLN A 84 -18.00 -6.37 -8.21
CA GLN A 84 -17.89 -5.07 -8.84
C GLN A 84 -19.30 -4.51 -9.06
N ALA A 85 -19.61 -3.36 -8.46
CA ALA A 85 -20.90 -2.71 -8.54
C ALA A 85 -20.84 -1.31 -9.19
N GLY A 86 -19.63 -0.73 -9.33
CA GLY A 86 -19.40 0.61 -9.89
C GLY A 86 -19.07 0.61 -11.37
N PRO A 87 -18.97 1.81 -11.97
CA PRO A 87 -18.72 1.99 -13.38
C PRO A 87 -17.30 1.58 -13.82
N HIS A 88 -16.31 1.68 -12.92
CA HIS A 88 -14.94 1.24 -13.20
C HIS A 88 -14.60 0.04 -12.32
N PRO A 89 -14.01 -1.02 -12.88
CA PRO A 89 -13.53 -2.15 -12.09
C PRO A 89 -12.39 -1.70 -11.17
N TYR A 90 -12.54 -1.91 -9.87
CA TYR A 90 -11.47 -1.72 -8.90
C TYR A 90 -10.80 -3.07 -8.62
N LYS A 91 -9.50 -3.13 -8.82
CA LYS A 91 -8.71 -4.36 -8.67
C LYS A 91 -7.67 -4.17 -7.56
N PRO A 92 -8.07 -4.28 -6.29
CA PRO A 92 -7.12 -4.21 -5.18
C PRO A 92 -6.23 -5.45 -5.17
N GLU A 93 -4.98 -5.25 -4.77
CA GLU A 93 -4.02 -6.32 -4.58
C GLU A 93 -3.60 -6.37 -3.12
N TYR A 94 -3.95 -7.43 -2.44
CA TYR A 94 -3.46 -7.73 -1.11
C TYR A 94 -3.43 -9.24 -0.88
N ILE A 95 -2.58 -9.68 0.05
CA ILE A 95 -2.47 -11.09 0.43
C ILE A 95 -2.78 -11.27 1.91
N ARG A 96 -3.27 -12.45 2.27
CA ARG A 96 -3.54 -12.85 3.64
C ARG A 96 -2.53 -13.89 4.08
N VAL A 97 -1.49 -13.42 4.76
CA VAL A 97 -0.42 -14.20 5.37
C VAL A 97 0.13 -13.42 6.56
N VAL A 98 0.80 -14.06 7.49
CA VAL A 98 1.52 -13.34 8.56
C VAL A 98 2.50 -12.36 7.93
N GLY A 99 2.38 -11.07 8.29
CA GLY A 99 3.13 -9.96 7.69
C GLY A 99 2.41 -9.23 6.54
N GLY A 100 1.34 -9.81 5.97
CA GLY A 100 0.46 -9.18 4.99
C GLY A 100 1.14 -8.82 3.67
N THR A 101 0.54 -7.91 2.94
CA THR A 101 0.88 -7.54 1.55
C THR A 101 2.31 -7.04 1.34
N SER A 102 2.94 -6.48 2.37
CA SER A 102 4.32 -5.97 2.25
C SER A 102 5.39 -7.03 1.97
N TRP A 103 5.05 -8.31 1.96
CA TRP A 103 5.94 -9.36 1.47
C TRP A 103 6.34 -9.16 0.01
N HIS A 104 5.41 -8.72 -0.86
CA HIS A 104 5.63 -8.57 -2.31
C HIS A 104 5.65 -7.11 -2.80
N TRP A 105 5.83 -6.15 -1.92
CA TRP A 105 5.84 -4.73 -2.25
C TRP A 105 7.21 -4.22 -2.75
N ALA A 106 7.24 -2.99 -3.28
CA ALA A 106 8.48 -2.33 -3.71
C ALA A 106 9.24 -1.61 -2.56
N ALA A 107 8.72 -1.66 -1.33
CA ALA A 107 9.26 -1.01 -0.12
C ALA A 107 9.51 0.50 -0.26
N GLN A 108 8.73 1.20 -1.06
CA GLN A 108 8.84 2.65 -1.19
C GLN A 108 8.42 3.33 0.12
N ALA A 109 9.28 4.19 0.67
CA ALA A 109 9.16 4.77 2.01
C ALA A 109 9.02 6.30 1.93
N TRP A 110 7.91 6.78 1.38
CA TRP A 110 7.67 8.19 1.16
C TRP A 110 6.93 8.82 2.32
N ARG A 111 7.39 10.00 2.76
CA ARG A 111 6.57 10.90 3.57
C ARG A 111 5.62 11.71 2.68
N LEU A 112 4.47 12.08 3.19
CA LEU A 112 3.62 13.09 2.57
C LEU A 112 4.36 14.45 2.50
N VAL A 113 3.91 15.35 1.65
CA VAL A 113 4.34 16.75 1.70
C VAL A 113 3.44 17.52 2.68
N PRO A 114 3.91 18.63 3.30
CA PRO A 114 3.11 19.37 4.29
C PRO A 114 1.72 19.78 3.79
N ASN A 115 1.60 20.19 2.54
CA ASN A 115 0.33 20.62 1.94
C ASN A 115 -0.66 19.47 1.71
N ASP A 116 -0.24 18.21 1.74
CA ASP A 116 -1.14 17.05 1.68
C ASP A 116 -2.10 17.00 2.88
N PHE A 117 -1.71 17.58 4.03
CA PHE A 117 -2.53 17.67 5.23
C PHE A 117 -3.55 18.82 5.19
N ARG A 118 -3.42 19.74 4.23
CA ARG A 118 -4.17 21.00 4.11
C ARG A 118 -4.80 21.16 2.73
N LEU A 119 -5.17 20.06 2.08
CA LEU A 119 -5.60 20.08 0.69
C LEU A 119 -6.83 20.96 0.46
N LYS A 120 -7.81 20.91 1.38
CA LYS A 120 -9.02 21.75 1.30
C LYS A 120 -8.74 23.21 1.58
N SER A 121 -8.04 23.51 2.65
CA SER A 121 -7.75 24.90 3.05
C SER A 121 -6.73 25.57 2.13
N GLN A 122 -5.78 24.81 1.54
CA GLN A 122 -4.73 25.34 0.67
C GLN A 122 -5.19 25.48 -0.78
N TYR A 123 -5.91 24.48 -1.33
CA TYR A 123 -6.24 24.38 -2.76
C TYR A 123 -7.74 24.36 -3.05
N GLY A 124 -8.59 24.37 -2.03
CA GLY A 124 -10.05 24.35 -2.18
C GLY A 124 -10.66 22.99 -2.54
N VAL A 125 -9.86 21.94 -2.70
CA VAL A 125 -10.29 20.59 -3.11
C VAL A 125 -10.08 19.55 -2.00
N GLY A 126 -10.73 18.41 -2.09
CA GLY A 126 -10.56 17.29 -1.15
C GLY A 126 -10.93 17.61 0.28
N ARG A 127 -10.10 17.17 1.23
CA ARG A 127 -10.28 17.33 2.69
C ARG A 127 -8.99 17.75 3.38
N ASP A 128 -9.09 18.48 4.48
CA ASP A 128 -8.00 18.65 5.43
C ASP A 128 -7.92 17.44 6.38
N TRP A 129 -6.73 17.13 6.82
CA TRP A 129 -6.50 16.16 7.88
C TRP A 129 -6.74 16.82 9.25
N PRO A 130 -7.23 16.10 10.28
CA PRO A 130 -7.36 16.61 11.64
C PRO A 130 -6.01 16.73 12.38
N ILE A 131 -4.92 16.39 11.72
CA ILE A 131 -3.52 16.52 12.18
C ILE A 131 -2.68 17.21 11.11
N GLY A 132 -1.56 17.80 11.50
CA GLY A 132 -0.59 18.38 10.57
C GLY A 132 0.63 17.50 10.34
N TYR A 133 1.49 17.93 9.42
CA TYR A 133 2.76 17.24 9.14
C TYR A 133 3.65 17.11 10.39
N ALA A 134 3.73 18.19 11.19
CA ALA A 134 4.54 18.23 12.41
C ALA A 134 4.11 17.22 13.47
N ASP A 135 2.79 16.93 13.57
CA ASP A 135 2.26 15.92 14.50
C ASP A 135 2.69 14.50 14.13
N LEU A 136 2.98 14.27 12.83
CA LEU A 136 3.32 12.95 12.32
C LEU A 136 4.83 12.78 12.07
N GLU A 137 5.59 13.87 11.98
CA GLU A 137 7.03 13.85 11.68
C GLU A 137 7.84 12.94 12.62
N PRO A 138 7.67 12.96 13.96
CA PRO A 138 8.40 12.08 14.87
C PRO A 138 8.09 10.59 14.62
N TYR A 139 6.85 10.27 14.27
CA TYR A 139 6.42 8.90 13.99
C TYR A 139 6.87 8.43 12.60
N TYR A 140 7.01 9.32 11.64
CA TYR A 140 7.70 9.01 10.38
C TYR A 140 9.14 8.56 10.65
N TYR A 141 9.87 9.32 11.47
CA TYR A 141 11.25 8.96 11.81
C TYR A 141 11.34 7.64 12.59
N GLU A 142 10.44 7.41 13.55
CA GLU A 142 10.35 6.13 14.26
C GLU A 142 10.12 4.96 13.29
N ALA A 143 9.19 5.09 12.34
CA ALA A 143 8.94 4.07 11.32
C ALA A 143 10.15 3.86 10.38
N GLU A 144 10.81 4.95 9.99
CA GLU A 144 12.03 4.90 9.15
C GLU A 144 13.17 4.16 9.84
N LEU A 145 13.36 4.36 11.16
CA LEU A 145 14.33 3.62 11.97
C LEU A 145 14.00 2.13 12.02
N LEU A 146 12.72 1.78 12.25
CA LEU A 146 12.28 0.38 12.30
C LEU A 146 12.47 -0.36 10.97
N TRP A 147 12.35 0.36 9.86
CA TRP A 147 12.51 -0.24 8.52
C TRP A 147 13.97 -0.26 8.02
N GLY A 148 14.83 0.62 8.55
CA GLY A 148 16.13 0.91 7.97
C GLY A 148 15.97 1.63 6.63
N VAL A 149 15.24 2.76 6.62
CA VAL A 149 14.97 3.50 5.38
C VAL A 149 16.25 4.14 4.85
N SER A 150 16.53 3.87 3.57
CA SER A 150 17.58 4.53 2.78
C SER A 150 16.99 5.72 2.03
N GLY A 151 17.66 6.85 2.04
CA GLY A 151 17.18 8.02 1.30
C GLY A 151 18.22 9.14 1.15
N PRO A 152 18.08 9.98 0.10
CA PRO A 152 18.94 11.13 -0.14
C PRO A 152 18.53 12.33 0.72
N ALA A 153 19.50 13.11 1.20
CA ALA A 153 19.24 14.31 2.00
C ALA A 153 18.38 15.36 1.27
N GLU A 154 18.49 15.42 -0.05
CA GLU A 154 17.75 16.34 -0.92
C GLU A 154 16.23 16.13 -0.85
N MET A 155 15.77 14.96 -0.40
CA MET A 155 14.34 14.69 -0.20
C MET A 155 13.70 15.61 0.85
N ALA A 156 14.48 16.17 1.77
CA ALA A 156 14.01 17.14 2.76
C ALA A 156 13.41 18.41 2.14
N LYS A 157 13.74 18.73 0.89
CA LYS A 157 13.15 19.83 0.12
C LYS A 157 11.64 19.66 -0.08
N TYR A 158 11.19 18.41 -0.24
CA TYR A 158 9.78 18.07 -0.48
C TYR A 158 9.05 17.62 0.79
N SER A 159 9.72 16.84 1.61
CA SER A 159 9.20 16.32 2.87
C SER A 159 10.18 16.67 3.99
N PRO A 160 9.98 17.82 4.68
CA PRO A 160 10.88 18.31 5.73
C PRO A 160 11.12 17.24 6.80
N ARG A 161 12.33 17.26 7.37
CA ARG A 161 12.72 16.28 8.38
C ARG A 161 13.71 16.87 9.37
N ASN A 162 13.56 16.48 10.64
CA ASN A 162 14.46 16.93 11.71
C ASN A 162 15.74 16.07 11.77
N GLU A 163 15.62 14.80 11.40
CA GLU A 163 16.70 13.82 11.48
C GLU A 163 17.07 13.26 10.10
N ALA A 164 18.32 12.89 9.90
CA ALA A 164 18.79 12.24 8.67
C ALA A 164 18.10 10.87 8.47
N PHE A 165 18.09 10.35 7.25
CA PHE A 165 17.66 8.97 7.01
C PHE A 165 18.57 7.99 7.76
N PRO A 166 18.03 6.85 8.27
CA PRO A 166 18.83 5.81 8.92
C PRO A 166 19.98 5.30 8.05
N LEU A 167 19.78 5.25 6.73
CA LEU A 167 20.75 4.77 5.78
C LEU A 167 20.93 5.76 4.61
N PRO A 168 22.13 5.84 4.02
CA PRO A 168 22.35 6.62 2.80
C PRO A 168 21.51 6.07 1.64
N PRO A 169 21.30 6.83 0.55
CA PRO A 169 20.52 6.37 -0.59
C PRO A 169 21.11 5.10 -1.21
N VAL A 170 20.25 4.25 -1.76
CA VAL A 170 20.68 3.12 -2.60
C VAL A 170 21.40 3.67 -3.83
N THR A 171 22.49 3.04 -4.23
CA THR A 171 23.29 3.48 -5.39
C THR A 171 22.47 3.50 -6.67
N LYS A 172 22.54 4.61 -7.42
CA LYS A 172 21.90 4.74 -8.74
C LYS A 172 22.42 3.71 -9.72
N SER A 173 21.53 3.09 -10.46
CA SER A 173 21.88 2.25 -11.62
C SER A 173 22.44 3.10 -12.77
N TYR A 174 23.05 2.45 -13.77
CA TYR A 174 23.52 3.14 -14.99
C TYR A 174 22.37 3.92 -15.67
N LEU A 175 21.20 3.28 -15.83
CA LEU A 175 20.01 3.92 -16.38
C LEU A 175 19.69 5.23 -15.66
N GLU A 176 19.68 5.21 -14.33
CA GLU A 176 19.32 6.39 -13.54
C GLU A 176 20.37 7.50 -13.63
N GLN A 177 21.65 7.14 -13.68
CA GLN A 177 22.72 8.11 -13.86
C GLN A 177 22.57 8.84 -15.20
N ARG A 178 22.38 8.08 -16.30
CA ARG A 178 22.22 8.65 -17.65
C ARG A 178 20.96 9.51 -17.77
N VAL A 179 19.83 9.02 -17.26
CA VAL A 179 18.57 9.79 -17.27
C VAL A 179 18.69 11.05 -16.41
N THR A 180 19.32 10.97 -15.22
CA THR A 180 19.55 12.15 -14.37
C THR A 180 20.35 13.22 -15.11
N GLU A 181 21.47 12.84 -15.75
CA GLU A 181 22.31 13.78 -16.51
C GLU A 181 21.56 14.49 -17.64
N ARG A 182 20.74 13.73 -18.39
CA ARG A 182 20.02 14.28 -19.54
C ARG A 182 18.80 15.14 -19.14
N LEU A 183 18.17 14.85 -18.01
CA LEU A 183 17.00 15.59 -17.52
C LEU A 183 17.35 16.77 -16.61
N ALA A 184 18.59 16.83 -16.06
CA ALA A 184 19.03 17.84 -15.09
C ALA A 184 18.73 19.31 -15.45
N PRO A 185 18.74 19.74 -16.74
CA PRO A 185 18.39 21.12 -17.07
C PRO A 185 16.97 21.54 -16.68
N LYS A 186 16.04 20.57 -16.54
CA LYS A 186 14.62 20.87 -16.28
C LYS A 186 14.03 20.06 -15.13
N TYR A 187 14.44 18.81 -14.97
CA TYR A 187 13.85 17.89 -14.00
C TYR A 187 14.90 17.36 -13.03
N GLU A 188 14.58 17.43 -11.75
CA GLU A 188 15.38 16.84 -10.67
C GLU A 188 14.96 15.39 -10.44
N LEU A 189 15.81 14.44 -10.86
CA LEU A 189 15.58 13.01 -10.64
C LEU A 189 16.27 12.58 -9.34
N LEU A 190 15.50 12.37 -8.28
CA LEU A 190 16.00 11.94 -6.98
C LEU A 190 15.92 10.41 -6.83
N THR A 191 16.89 9.85 -6.12
CA THR A 191 16.80 8.46 -5.65
C THR A 191 15.64 8.32 -4.68
N ASN A 192 14.80 7.31 -4.88
CA ASN A 192 13.63 7.05 -4.06
C ASN A 192 14.01 6.65 -2.64
N THR A 193 13.26 7.15 -1.67
CA THR A 193 13.33 6.65 -0.29
C THR A 193 12.73 5.25 -0.21
N THR A 194 13.41 4.33 0.46
CA THR A 194 13.01 2.92 0.43
C THR A 194 13.40 2.17 1.70
N GLY A 195 12.56 1.26 2.16
CA GLY A 195 12.85 0.28 3.22
C GLY A 195 13.78 -0.84 2.73
N ARG A 196 14.80 -0.49 1.95
CA ARG A 196 15.80 -1.40 1.39
C ARG A 196 17.18 -0.99 1.87
N ASN A 197 17.91 -1.92 2.46
CA ASN A 197 19.20 -1.66 3.07
C ASN A 197 20.26 -1.25 2.02
N SER A 198 20.74 -0.03 2.06
CA SER A 198 21.91 0.41 1.25
C SER A 198 23.25 0.02 1.89
N LEU A 199 23.24 -0.26 3.19
CA LEU A 199 24.31 -0.87 4.00
C LEU A 199 23.68 -1.94 4.90
N PRO A 200 24.43 -2.88 5.48
CA PRO A 200 23.88 -3.82 6.46
C PRO A 200 23.20 -3.09 7.61
N TYR A 201 21.97 -3.49 7.97
CA TYR A 201 21.18 -2.85 9.01
C TYR A 201 20.24 -3.84 9.69
N ASP A 202 20.19 -3.80 11.01
CA ASP A 202 19.29 -4.63 11.85
C ASP A 202 19.34 -6.13 11.47
N GLY A 203 20.55 -6.69 11.36
CA GLY A 203 20.79 -8.09 11.02
C GLY A 203 20.49 -8.47 9.57
N ARG A 204 20.04 -7.53 8.74
CA ARG A 204 19.73 -7.73 7.31
C ARG A 204 20.88 -7.27 6.42
N PRO A 205 21.17 -7.99 5.31
CA PRO A 205 22.28 -7.65 4.42
C PRO A 205 22.00 -6.38 3.61
N GLN A 206 23.06 -5.86 3.00
CA GLN A 206 22.98 -4.83 1.98
C GLN A 206 22.28 -5.36 0.71
N CYS A 207 21.54 -4.52 0.01
CA CYS A 207 20.94 -4.82 -1.29
C CYS A 207 22.02 -5.15 -2.33
N CYS A 208 21.88 -6.29 -3.00
CA CYS A 208 22.79 -6.74 -4.06
C CYS A 208 22.36 -6.31 -5.47
N GLY A 209 21.28 -5.54 -5.62
CA GLY A 209 20.82 -5.04 -6.93
C GLY A 209 20.31 -6.10 -7.90
N ASN A 210 19.75 -7.20 -7.42
CA ASN A 210 19.34 -8.34 -8.25
C ASN A 210 18.02 -8.16 -9.03
N ASN A 211 17.37 -7.00 -8.96
CA ASN A 211 16.09 -6.65 -9.60
C ASN A 211 14.87 -7.53 -9.24
N ASN A 212 14.97 -8.40 -8.24
CA ASN A 212 13.89 -9.24 -7.73
C ASN A 212 13.29 -8.69 -6.42
N CYS A 213 13.02 -7.39 -6.36
CA CYS A 213 12.38 -6.76 -5.20
C CYS A 213 10.92 -7.22 -5.05
N MET A 214 10.28 -7.49 -6.16
CA MET A 214 8.95 -8.08 -6.30
C MET A 214 9.07 -9.35 -7.15
N PRO A 215 8.41 -10.44 -6.80
CA PRO A 215 7.46 -10.64 -5.70
C PRO A 215 8.11 -10.88 -4.34
N ILE A 216 9.43 -11.06 -4.22
CA ILE A 216 10.13 -11.33 -2.97
C ILE A 216 11.61 -10.95 -3.06
N CYS A 217 12.13 -10.22 -2.07
CA CYS A 217 13.57 -10.04 -1.93
C CYS A 217 14.21 -11.36 -1.46
N PRO A 218 15.09 -11.99 -2.28
CA PRO A 218 15.60 -13.33 -1.96
C PRO A 218 16.60 -13.35 -0.80
N ILE A 219 17.09 -12.19 -0.35
CA ILE A 219 18.13 -12.06 0.68
C ILE A 219 17.71 -11.22 1.90
N ASP A 220 16.43 -10.83 2.02
CA ASP A 220 15.91 -9.95 3.08
C ASP A 220 16.56 -8.55 3.20
N ALA A 221 17.22 -8.06 2.17
CA ALA A 221 17.69 -6.67 2.17
C ALA A 221 16.53 -5.66 2.17
N GLN A 222 15.34 -6.08 1.79
CA GLN A 222 14.10 -5.28 1.76
C GLN A 222 13.24 -5.60 2.97
N TYR A 223 12.80 -4.55 3.69
CA TYR A 223 11.88 -4.69 4.82
C TYR A 223 10.51 -5.19 4.38
N HIS A 224 9.85 -5.99 5.21
CA HIS A 224 8.50 -6.49 5.00
C HIS A 224 7.81 -6.82 6.33
N GLY A 225 6.48 -6.99 6.29
CA GLY A 225 5.68 -7.21 7.48
C GLY A 225 5.97 -8.52 8.23
N GLY A 226 6.57 -9.52 7.59
CA GLY A 226 7.06 -10.72 8.28
C GLY A 226 8.14 -10.38 9.31
N ILE A 227 9.09 -9.48 8.95
CA ILE A 227 10.11 -8.97 9.89
C ILE A 227 9.45 -8.23 11.05
N ALA A 228 8.41 -7.40 10.75
CA ALA A 228 7.67 -6.68 11.79
C ALA A 228 6.92 -7.63 12.72
N ALA A 229 6.27 -8.69 12.18
CA ALA A 229 5.56 -9.69 12.96
C ALA A 229 6.51 -10.49 13.88
N ASP A 230 7.66 -10.94 13.37
CA ASP A 230 8.68 -11.63 14.15
C ASP A 230 9.25 -10.73 15.27
N ALA A 231 9.43 -9.43 14.98
CA ALA A 231 9.87 -8.46 15.99
C ALA A 231 8.79 -8.20 17.06
N ALA A 232 7.52 -8.25 16.69
CA ALA A 232 6.41 -8.15 17.64
C ALA A 232 6.34 -9.38 18.55
N GLU A 233 6.48 -10.61 18.03
CA GLU A 233 6.52 -11.84 18.84
C GLU A 233 7.73 -11.86 19.77
N LYS A 234 8.90 -11.42 19.31
CA LYS A 234 10.10 -11.25 20.17
C LYS A 234 9.88 -10.25 21.31
N ALA A 235 9.00 -9.28 21.12
CA ALA A 235 8.59 -8.31 22.15
C ALA A 235 7.48 -8.84 23.08
N GLY A 236 7.02 -10.09 22.91
CA GLY A 236 6.02 -10.74 23.77
C GLY A 236 4.60 -10.76 23.19
N VAL A 237 4.37 -10.31 21.97
CA VAL A 237 3.06 -10.44 21.31
C VAL A 237 2.77 -11.90 21.02
N LYS A 238 1.59 -12.39 21.45
CA LYS A 238 1.08 -13.69 21.02
C LYS A 238 0.42 -13.56 19.66
N LEU A 239 0.85 -14.32 18.64
CA LEU A 239 0.25 -14.32 17.30
C LEU A 239 -0.46 -15.65 17.04
N ILE A 240 -1.72 -15.59 16.59
CA ILE A 240 -2.51 -16.74 16.14
C ILE A 240 -2.77 -16.57 14.65
N PRO A 241 -2.10 -17.32 13.76
CA PRO A 241 -2.40 -17.36 12.34
C PRO A 241 -3.65 -18.22 12.06
N GLN A 242 -4.16 -18.15 10.81
CA GLN A 242 -5.34 -18.92 10.38
C GLN A 242 -6.61 -18.61 11.19
N ALA A 243 -6.72 -17.37 11.66
CA ALA A 243 -7.81 -16.85 12.47
C ALA A 243 -8.58 -15.75 11.70
N VAL A 244 -9.64 -16.12 11.03
CA VAL A 244 -10.46 -15.21 10.20
C VAL A 244 -11.49 -14.50 11.08
N VAL A 245 -11.17 -13.30 11.53
CA VAL A 245 -12.11 -12.48 12.31
C VAL A 245 -13.29 -12.07 11.41
N TYR A 246 -14.52 -12.28 11.91
CA TYR A 246 -15.72 -12.00 11.14
C TYR A 246 -16.74 -11.13 11.89
N LYS A 247 -16.61 -10.93 13.21
CA LYS A 247 -17.58 -10.18 13.99
C LYS A 247 -16.95 -9.60 15.25
N LEU A 248 -17.39 -8.38 15.61
CA LEU A 248 -17.19 -7.77 16.93
C LEU A 248 -18.51 -7.78 17.71
N GLU A 249 -18.45 -7.99 19.03
CA GLU A 249 -19.56 -7.80 19.97
C GLU A 249 -19.42 -6.46 20.68
N GLN A 250 -20.53 -5.81 21.00
CA GLN A 250 -20.58 -4.58 21.77
C GLN A 250 -21.59 -4.67 22.92
N ASP A 251 -21.42 -3.87 23.97
CA ASP A 251 -22.23 -3.88 25.19
C ASP A 251 -23.49 -3.01 25.12
N GLY A 252 -23.65 -2.23 24.07
CA GLY A 252 -24.71 -1.23 23.93
C GLY A 252 -24.47 0.07 24.68
N HIS A 253 -23.30 0.25 25.28
CA HIS A 253 -22.88 1.42 26.06
C HIS A 253 -21.58 2.07 25.52
N GLY A 254 -21.21 1.80 24.26
CA GLY A 254 -20.05 2.40 23.60
C GLY A 254 -18.76 1.60 23.78
N LYS A 255 -18.81 0.31 24.12
CA LYS A 255 -17.63 -0.55 24.21
C LYS A 255 -17.77 -1.82 23.39
N ILE A 256 -16.69 -2.18 22.73
CA ILE A 256 -16.51 -3.52 22.16
C ILE A 256 -16.10 -4.46 23.29
N THR A 257 -16.74 -5.64 23.38
CA THR A 257 -16.53 -6.63 24.44
C THR A 257 -15.77 -7.85 23.95
N ALA A 258 -15.95 -8.26 22.69
CA ALA A 258 -15.29 -9.42 22.13
C ALA A 258 -15.14 -9.35 20.62
N ALA A 259 -14.22 -10.14 20.09
CA ALA A 259 -14.12 -10.47 18.68
C ALA A 259 -14.34 -11.98 18.46
N HIS A 260 -14.97 -12.31 17.35
CA HIS A 260 -15.18 -13.70 16.91
C HIS A 260 -14.35 -13.98 15.67
N TYR A 261 -13.68 -15.14 15.63
CA TYR A 261 -12.99 -15.61 14.45
C TYR A 261 -13.30 -17.08 14.16
N TYR A 262 -13.24 -17.45 12.88
CA TYR A 262 -13.18 -18.84 12.45
C TYR A 262 -11.71 -19.27 12.31
N ASP A 263 -11.36 -20.44 12.81
CA ASP A 263 -10.14 -21.12 12.40
C ASP A 263 -10.34 -21.79 11.00
N TRP A 264 -9.28 -22.34 10.44
CA TRP A 264 -9.36 -22.99 9.12
C TRP A 264 -10.14 -24.33 9.13
N ASN A 265 -10.49 -24.87 10.31
CA ASN A 265 -11.41 -25.98 10.46
C ASN A 265 -12.88 -25.49 10.56
N LYS A 266 -13.12 -24.19 10.40
CA LYS A 266 -14.43 -23.52 10.51
C LYS A 266 -15.05 -23.58 11.92
N VAL A 267 -14.20 -23.76 12.94
CA VAL A 267 -14.62 -23.66 14.33
C VAL A 267 -14.60 -22.19 14.74
N SER A 268 -15.70 -21.74 15.36
CA SER A 268 -15.80 -20.37 15.87
C SER A 268 -15.16 -20.26 17.25
N HIS A 269 -14.36 -19.23 17.44
CA HIS A 269 -13.68 -18.88 18.67
C HIS A 269 -14.05 -17.47 19.08
N ARG A 270 -13.90 -17.15 20.38
CA ARG A 270 -14.20 -15.85 20.96
C ARG A 270 -13.01 -15.32 21.75
N VAL A 271 -12.69 -14.04 21.57
CA VAL A 271 -11.61 -13.34 22.29
C VAL A 271 -12.18 -12.10 22.94
N GLU A 272 -11.94 -11.92 24.24
CA GLU A 272 -12.23 -10.72 25.00
C GLU A 272 -10.97 -9.87 25.17
N ALA A 273 -11.13 -8.54 25.10
CA ALA A 273 -10.02 -7.61 25.32
C ALA A 273 -10.53 -6.30 25.93
N GLU A 274 -9.62 -5.56 26.58
CA GLU A 274 -9.89 -4.19 27.04
C GLU A 274 -9.88 -3.20 25.88
N VAL A 275 -8.96 -3.40 24.90
CA VAL A 275 -8.79 -2.56 23.71
C VAL A 275 -8.73 -3.42 22.46
N PHE A 276 -9.41 -2.95 21.38
CA PHE A 276 -9.45 -3.59 20.09
C PHE A 276 -8.80 -2.68 19.04
N VAL A 277 -7.87 -3.22 18.25
CA VAL A 277 -7.15 -2.51 17.18
C VAL A 277 -7.39 -3.21 15.85
N MET A 278 -8.13 -2.54 14.94
CA MET A 278 -8.41 -3.05 13.60
C MET A 278 -7.27 -2.70 12.66
N ALA A 279 -6.53 -3.70 12.20
CA ALA A 279 -5.38 -3.58 11.30
C ALA A 279 -5.51 -4.45 10.03
N ALA A 280 -6.76 -4.84 9.68
CA ALA A 280 -7.07 -5.76 8.59
C ALA A 280 -7.25 -5.04 7.24
N ASN A 281 -6.45 -4.02 6.95
CA ASN A 281 -6.44 -3.13 5.79
C ASN A 281 -7.75 -2.33 5.56
N ALA A 282 -7.78 -1.53 4.47
CA ALA A 282 -8.89 -0.64 4.12
C ALA A 282 -10.09 -1.36 3.45
N ILE A 283 -10.05 -2.67 3.28
CA ILE A 283 -11.15 -3.46 2.69
C ILE A 283 -11.71 -4.45 3.71
N GLU A 284 -10.86 -5.23 4.35
CA GLU A 284 -11.30 -6.26 5.29
C GLU A 284 -11.78 -5.66 6.62
N THR A 285 -11.22 -4.52 7.08
CA THR A 285 -11.72 -3.84 8.28
C THR A 285 -13.17 -3.38 8.11
N PRO A 286 -13.56 -2.63 7.05
CA PRO A 286 -14.97 -2.31 6.82
C PRO A 286 -15.86 -3.57 6.67
N LYS A 287 -15.37 -4.63 6.00
CA LYS A 287 -16.11 -5.90 5.90
C LYS A 287 -16.46 -6.45 7.28
N ILE A 288 -15.49 -6.51 8.21
CA ILE A 288 -15.70 -7.01 9.59
C ILE A 288 -16.73 -6.14 10.31
N LEU A 289 -16.62 -4.81 10.20
CA LEU A 289 -17.53 -3.87 10.85
C LEU A 289 -18.95 -3.97 10.29
N PHE A 290 -19.14 -4.13 8.98
CA PHE A 290 -20.46 -4.41 8.37
C PHE A 290 -21.03 -5.75 8.84
N LEU A 291 -20.22 -6.81 8.90
CA LEU A 291 -20.63 -8.13 9.38
C LEU A 291 -21.01 -8.15 10.87
N SER A 292 -20.56 -7.14 11.62
CA SER A 292 -20.86 -6.96 13.04
C SER A 292 -22.20 -6.27 13.29
N ALA A 293 -23.04 -6.09 12.27
CA ALA A 293 -24.39 -5.53 12.40
C ALA A 293 -25.21 -6.28 13.46
N ASP A 294 -25.99 -5.52 14.23
CA ASP A 294 -26.91 -6.01 15.24
C ASP A 294 -28.23 -5.19 15.26
N ALA A 295 -29.11 -5.46 16.21
CA ALA A 295 -30.40 -4.76 16.29
C ALA A 295 -30.29 -3.24 16.56
N LYS A 296 -29.20 -2.79 17.23
CA LYS A 296 -28.92 -1.37 17.48
C LYS A 296 -28.19 -0.72 16.31
N ASN A 297 -27.34 -1.47 15.62
CA ASN A 297 -26.49 -1.03 14.52
C ASN A 297 -26.78 -1.85 13.25
N PRO A 298 -27.97 -1.68 12.63
CA PRO A 298 -28.40 -2.54 11.51
C PRO A 298 -27.56 -2.37 10.24
N HIS A 299 -26.77 -1.29 10.16
CA HIS A 299 -25.90 -0.97 9.02
C HIS A 299 -24.41 -1.24 9.29
N GLY A 300 -24.07 -1.98 10.37
CA GLY A 300 -22.71 -2.25 10.82
C GLY A 300 -22.26 -1.31 11.94
N LEU A 301 -21.17 -1.68 12.63
CA LEU A 301 -20.55 -0.85 13.66
C LEU A 301 -19.79 0.32 13.03
N CYS A 302 -19.64 1.42 13.75
CA CYS A 302 -18.97 2.65 13.29
C CYS A 302 -19.61 3.27 12.04
N ASN A 303 -20.95 3.15 11.89
CA ASN A 303 -21.64 3.54 10.66
C ASN A 303 -22.93 4.32 10.87
N ASN A 304 -23.11 4.99 11.99
CA ASN A 304 -24.32 5.79 12.30
C ASN A 304 -24.60 6.89 11.27
N TYR A 305 -23.56 7.40 10.61
CA TYR A 305 -23.66 8.46 9.60
C TYR A 305 -23.29 7.97 8.18
N ASP A 306 -23.33 6.67 7.93
CA ASP A 306 -23.02 6.06 6.62
C ASP A 306 -21.63 6.50 6.06
N GLN A 307 -20.63 6.61 6.95
CA GLN A 307 -19.25 6.95 6.55
C GLN A 307 -18.37 5.70 6.34
N LEU A 308 -18.74 4.58 6.92
CA LEU A 308 -17.99 3.34 6.81
C LEU A 308 -17.90 2.86 5.35
N GLY A 309 -16.70 2.55 4.93
CA GLY A 309 -16.42 2.04 3.58
C GLY A 309 -16.42 3.10 2.48
N ARG A 310 -16.76 4.37 2.75
CA ARG A 310 -16.76 5.47 1.78
C ARG A 310 -15.38 6.05 1.54
N ASN A 311 -15.26 6.86 0.49
CA ASN A 311 -14.03 7.53 0.09
C ASN A 311 -12.88 6.57 -0.24
N LEU A 312 -13.21 5.42 -0.84
CA LEU A 312 -12.19 4.49 -1.36
C LEU A 312 -11.33 5.20 -2.41
N MET A 313 -10.04 5.28 -2.16
CA MET A 313 -9.05 5.91 -3.03
C MET A 313 -7.90 4.96 -3.30
N ASP A 314 -7.24 5.19 -4.44
CA ASP A 314 -5.95 4.60 -4.79
C ASP A 314 -5.14 5.67 -5.55
N HIS A 315 -3.97 5.31 -6.04
CA HIS A 315 -3.22 6.13 -6.97
C HIS A 315 -3.49 5.64 -8.41
N PRO A 316 -4.37 6.31 -9.17
CA PRO A 316 -4.51 6.03 -10.59
C PRO A 316 -3.20 6.38 -11.31
N SER A 317 -2.94 5.70 -12.43
CA SER A 317 -1.67 5.79 -13.14
C SER A 317 -1.84 5.55 -14.62
N ASN A 318 -1.16 6.33 -15.43
CA ASN A 318 -0.88 6.06 -16.83
C ASN A 318 0.65 5.97 -17.04
N SER A 319 1.07 5.65 -18.26
CA SER A 319 2.49 5.45 -18.56
C SER A 319 2.85 5.84 -19.98
N ALA A 320 4.13 6.07 -20.20
CA ALA A 320 4.73 6.10 -21.52
C ALA A 320 5.89 5.11 -21.61
N THR A 321 6.06 4.50 -22.77
CA THR A 321 7.17 3.59 -23.08
C THR A 321 7.75 4.00 -24.43
N PHE A 322 9.07 4.08 -24.54
CA PHE A 322 9.77 4.54 -25.73
C PHE A 322 11.19 3.96 -25.80
N TYR A 323 11.81 4.03 -26.98
CA TYR A 323 13.21 3.72 -27.13
C TYR A 323 14.05 5.00 -27.07
N VAL A 324 15.19 4.93 -26.39
CA VAL A 324 16.18 6.01 -26.33
C VAL A 324 17.33 5.73 -27.29
N ASP A 325 18.12 6.75 -27.60
CA ASP A 325 19.21 6.69 -28.58
C ASP A 325 20.49 5.97 -28.07
N GLU A 326 20.54 5.67 -26.75
CA GLU A 326 21.64 4.93 -26.14
C GLU A 326 21.15 3.74 -25.31
N PRO A 327 21.94 2.66 -25.17
CA PRO A 327 21.52 1.51 -24.37
C PRO A 327 21.57 1.85 -22.88
N LEU A 328 20.41 1.79 -22.20
CA LEU A 328 20.25 2.06 -20.76
C LEU A 328 20.31 0.79 -19.89
N TRP A 329 20.17 -0.39 -20.50
CA TRP A 329 20.25 -1.69 -19.82
C TRP A 329 19.30 -1.83 -18.62
N PRO A 330 17.99 -1.59 -18.75
CA PRO A 330 17.04 -1.74 -17.65
C PRO A 330 17.04 -3.16 -17.10
N GLY A 331 16.74 -3.30 -15.79
CA GLY A 331 16.81 -4.57 -15.09
C GLY A 331 18.15 -4.85 -14.40
N ARG A 332 19.07 -3.91 -14.40
CA ARG A 332 20.33 -3.97 -13.66
C ARG A 332 20.27 -3.00 -12.48
N GLY A 333 20.32 -3.52 -11.26
CA GLY A 333 20.11 -2.76 -10.03
C GLY A 333 18.67 -2.88 -9.51
N PRO A 334 18.32 -2.13 -8.44
CA PRO A 334 16.99 -2.21 -7.82
C PRO A 334 15.88 -1.76 -8.76
N MET A 335 14.65 -2.27 -8.54
CA MET A 335 13.45 -1.80 -9.23
C MET A 335 13.05 -0.40 -8.75
N SER A 336 12.53 0.43 -9.66
CA SER A 336 11.96 1.77 -9.37
C SER A 336 12.83 2.61 -8.43
N PRO A 337 14.08 2.87 -8.79
CA PRO A 337 15.03 3.46 -7.87
C PRO A 337 15.01 5.00 -7.83
N SER A 338 14.40 5.70 -8.81
CA SER A 338 14.37 7.16 -8.88
C SER A 338 13.07 7.71 -9.46
N SER A 339 12.76 8.97 -9.10
CA SER A 339 11.57 9.67 -9.57
C SER A 339 11.73 11.19 -9.57
N ILE A 340 10.87 11.87 -10.34
CA ILE A 340 10.71 13.32 -10.35
C ILE A 340 9.65 13.69 -9.30
N GLN A 341 10.01 14.60 -8.36
CA GLN A 341 9.19 15.00 -7.22
C GLN A 341 8.49 16.35 -7.40
N GLN A 342 8.94 17.17 -8.35
CA GLN A 342 8.57 18.57 -8.51
C GLN A 342 7.07 18.79 -8.74
N LEU A 343 6.35 17.75 -9.18
CA LEU A 343 4.92 17.81 -9.50
C LEU A 343 4.02 17.23 -8.40
N ARG A 344 4.59 16.97 -7.20
CA ARG A 344 3.82 16.52 -6.04
C ARG A 344 3.10 17.66 -5.33
N ASP A 345 3.50 18.91 -5.60
CA ASP A 345 2.92 20.08 -4.96
C ASP A 345 2.98 21.30 -5.88
N GLY A 346 2.03 22.23 -5.72
CA GLY A 346 1.94 23.47 -6.48
C GLY A 346 0.49 23.96 -6.63
N ASP A 347 0.32 25.21 -7.09
CA ASP A 347 -0.99 25.86 -7.22
C ASP A 347 -1.94 25.15 -8.20
N PHE A 348 -1.40 24.38 -9.14
CA PHE A 348 -2.19 23.57 -10.08
C PHE A 348 -3.08 22.52 -9.41
N ARG A 349 -2.80 22.18 -8.13
CA ARG A 349 -3.62 21.26 -7.33
C ARG A 349 -5.02 21.77 -7.04
N SER A 350 -5.28 23.06 -7.25
CA SER A 350 -6.63 23.61 -7.22
C SER A 350 -7.52 23.12 -8.38
N GLU A 351 -6.91 22.65 -9.48
CA GLU A 351 -7.62 22.31 -10.72
C GLU A 351 -7.36 20.88 -11.20
N SER A 352 -6.19 20.31 -10.91
CA SER A 352 -5.77 19.01 -11.41
C SER A 352 -4.93 18.24 -10.41
N ALA A 353 -5.02 16.92 -10.45
CA ALA A 353 -4.30 16.04 -9.53
C ALA A 353 -2.78 16.19 -9.63
N ALA A 354 -2.14 16.27 -8.46
CA ALA A 354 -0.69 16.21 -8.35
C ALA A 354 -0.17 14.78 -8.58
N PHE A 355 1.09 14.69 -8.98
CA PHE A 355 1.71 13.40 -9.25
C PHE A 355 3.24 13.46 -9.12
N ARG A 356 3.84 12.30 -8.98
CA ARG A 356 5.27 12.10 -9.26
C ARG A 356 5.42 11.23 -10.49
N ILE A 357 6.63 11.24 -11.09
CA ILE A 357 6.95 10.37 -12.22
C ILE A 357 8.04 9.40 -11.80
N ASP A 358 7.72 8.10 -11.86
CA ASP A 358 8.62 7.01 -11.54
C ASP A 358 9.27 6.46 -12.82
N PHE A 359 10.58 6.21 -12.77
CA PHE A 359 11.35 5.58 -13.85
C PHE A 359 11.49 4.08 -13.55
N SER A 360 11.08 3.25 -14.50
CA SER A 360 11.14 1.81 -14.34
C SER A 360 12.51 1.25 -14.68
N ASN A 361 13.16 0.62 -13.71
CA ASN A 361 14.39 -0.14 -13.95
C ASN A 361 14.12 -1.66 -14.01
N SER A 362 12.95 -2.08 -14.44
CA SER A 362 12.61 -3.50 -14.59
C SER A 362 13.12 -4.06 -15.92
N SER A 363 13.53 -5.33 -15.92
CA SER A 363 13.94 -6.02 -17.15
C SER A 363 12.82 -6.05 -18.18
N ARG A 364 13.13 -5.69 -19.43
CA ARG A 364 12.17 -5.60 -20.53
C ARG A 364 12.18 -6.84 -21.44
N VAL A 365 13.10 -7.78 -21.24
CA VAL A 365 13.36 -8.91 -22.15
C VAL A 365 12.11 -9.71 -22.48
N ALA A 366 11.30 -10.09 -21.48
CA ALA A 366 10.10 -10.90 -21.71
C ALA A 366 9.06 -10.16 -22.58
N GLY A 367 8.79 -8.89 -22.26
CA GLY A 367 7.82 -8.08 -23.01
C GLY A 367 8.25 -7.81 -24.45
N VAL A 368 9.51 -7.39 -24.65
CA VAL A 368 10.02 -7.14 -26.01
C VAL A 368 10.09 -8.40 -26.84
N THR A 369 10.43 -9.55 -26.25
CA THR A 369 10.43 -10.84 -26.95
C THR A 369 9.02 -11.21 -27.39
N ALA A 370 8.03 -11.12 -26.50
CA ALA A 370 6.64 -11.43 -26.84
C ALA A 370 6.10 -10.52 -27.96
N ASN A 371 6.43 -9.23 -27.94
CA ASN A 371 6.04 -8.29 -28.98
C ASN A 371 6.72 -8.60 -30.32
N ALA A 372 8.02 -8.85 -30.33
CA ALA A 372 8.76 -9.18 -31.53
C ALA A 372 8.24 -10.48 -32.20
N ILE A 373 7.86 -11.49 -31.42
CA ILE A 373 7.23 -12.71 -31.93
C ILE A 373 5.84 -12.40 -32.54
N LYS A 374 5.03 -11.55 -31.90
CA LYS A 374 3.73 -11.12 -32.42
C LYS A 374 3.85 -10.34 -33.74
N GLU A 375 4.93 -9.61 -33.93
CA GLU A 375 5.28 -8.92 -35.16
C GLU A 375 5.77 -9.89 -36.27
N GLY A 376 5.91 -11.16 -35.97
CA GLY A 376 6.33 -12.20 -36.93
C GLY A 376 7.85 -12.31 -37.10
N LEU A 377 8.65 -11.69 -36.23
CA LEU A 377 10.11 -11.78 -36.33
C LEU A 377 10.59 -13.19 -35.92
N THR A 378 11.56 -13.70 -36.65
CA THR A 378 12.18 -15.02 -36.42
C THR A 378 13.70 -14.98 -36.65
N GLY A 379 14.42 -15.99 -36.19
CA GLY A 379 15.85 -16.16 -36.45
C GLY A 379 16.69 -14.95 -36.01
N GLN A 380 17.55 -14.48 -36.89
CA GLN A 380 18.48 -13.39 -36.61
C GLN A 380 17.76 -12.05 -36.39
N ASP A 381 16.67 -11.78 -37.09
CA ASP A 381 15.89 -10.54 -36.93
C ASP A 381 15.25 -10.47 -35.54
N LEU A 382 14.72 -11.59 -35.04
CA LEU A 382 14.20 -11.70 -33.67
C LEU A 382 15.30 -11.44 -32.63
N GLU A 383 16.45 -12.05 -32.80
CA GLU A 383 17.59 -11.89 -31.87
C GLU A 383 18.07 -10.43 -31.83
N GLN A 384 18.25 -9.80 -32.99
CA GLN A 384 18.63 -8.39 -33.06
C GLN A 384 17.57 -7.46 -32.44
N ALA A 385 16.29 -7.70 -32.72
CA ALA A 385 15.20 -6.93 -32.12
C ALA A 385 15.17 -7.06 -30.59
N ILE A 386 15.36 -8.27 -30.04
CA ILE A 386 15.42 -8.48 -28.58
C ILE A 386 16.61 -7.73 -27.98
N ARG A 387 17.80 -7.85 -28.55
CA ARG A 387 19.02 -7.17 -28.06
C ARG A 387 18.86 -5.64 -28.03
N PHE A 388 18.40 -5.06 -29.14
CA PHE A 388 18.20 -3.62 -29.23
C PHE A 388 17.10 -3.17 -28.27
N ARG A 389 15.89 -3.70 -28.41
CA ARG A 389 14.71 -3.25 -27.66
C ARG A 389 14.89 -3.40 -26.14
N SER A 390 15.44 -4.53 -25.68
CA SER A 390 15.62 -4.77 -24.24
C SER A 390 16.66 -3.86 -23.59
N SER A 391 17.61 -3.33 -24.35
CA SER A 391 18.63 -2.41 -23.84
C SER A 391 18.25 -0.94 -23.95
N HIS A 392 17.35 -0.57 -24.88
CA HIS A 392 17.00 0.83 -25.16
C HIS A 392 15.60 1.22 -24.69
N GLU A 393 14.72 0.26 -24.34
CA GLU A 393 13.35 0.55 -23.92
C GLU A 393 13.30 1.11 -22.49
N LEU A 394 12.78 2.33 -22.35
CA LEU A 394 12.48 2.97 -21.08
C LEU A 394 10.97 3.08 -20.90
N SER A 395 10.50 2.82 -19.69
CA SER A 395 9.12 3.06 -19.29
C SER A 395 9.08 4.02 -18.11
N ILE A 396 8.20 5.00 -18.19
CA ILE A 396 7.91 5.95 -17.12
C ILE A 396 6.42 5.91 -16.80
N LYS A 397 6.07 6.12 -15.53
CA LYS A 397 4.68 6.17 -15.10
C LYS A 397 4.48 7.25 -14.06
N ASN A 398 3.28 7.81 -13.99
CA ASN A 398 2.89 8.66 -12.88
C ASN A 398 2.36 7.83 -11.69
N VAL A 399 2.32 8.46 -10.54
CA VAL A 399 1.56 8.06 -9.36
C VAL A 399 0.75 9.28 -8.96
N LEU A 400 -0.54 9.27 -9.28
CA LEU A 400 -1.40 10.43 -9.22
C LEU A 400 -2.23 10.43 -7.95
N GLU A 401 -2.45 11.60 -7.33
CA GLU A 401 -3.42 11.69 -6.24
C GLU A 401 -4.85 11.53 -6.75
N GLN A 402 -5.73 11.11 -5.87
CA GLN A 402 -7.17 11.03 -6.08
C GLN A 402 -7.88 11.72 -4.92
N LEU A 403 -8.93 12.48 -5.22
CA LEU A 403 -9.76 13.10 -4.20
C LEU A 403 -10.71 12.09 -3.55
N PRO A 404 -11.05 12.26 -2.27
CA PRO A 404 -12.07 11.45 -1.63
C PRO A 404 -13.46 11.73 -2.25
N ASP A 405 -14.10 10.66 -2.74
CA ASP A 405 -15.48 10.66 -3.25
C ASP A 405 -16.31 9.69 -2.40
N PRO A 406 -17.40 10.14 -1.74
CA PRO A 406 -18.25 9.26 -0.94
C PRO A 406 -18.96 8.16 -1.74
N ASN A 407 -19.04 8.25 -3.07
CA ASN A 407 -19.60 7.23 -3.94
C ASN A 407 -18.57 6.13 -4.28
N ASN A 408 -17.29 6.41 -4.15
CA ASN A 408 -16.24 5.40 -4.18
C ASN A 408 -16.23 4.67 -2.84
N ARG A 409 -16.69 3.42 -2.83
CA ARG A 409 -16.88 2.72 -1.56
C ARG A 409 -16.74 1.21 -1.66
N THR A 410 -16.42 0.61 -0.53
CA THR A 410 -16.53 -0.83 -0.29
C THR A 410 -17.78 -1.13 0.54
N LEU A 411 -18.48 -2.21 0.19
CA LEU A 411 -19.67 -2.72 0.84
C LEU A 411 -19.60 -4.25 0.94
N LEU A 412 -20.61 -4.87 1.54
CA LEU A 412 -20.81 -6.31 1.44
C LEU A 412 -21.54 -6.67 0.13
N SER A 413 -21.08 -7.71 -0.55
CA SER A 413 -21.79 -8.23 -1.72
C SER A 413 -23.10 -8.88 -1.31
N SER A 414 -24.18 -8.56 -2.02
CA SER A 414 -25.45 -9.26 -1.92
C SER A 414 -25.49 -10.57 -2.73
N ARG A 415 -24.49 -10.81 -3.59
CA ARG A 415 -24.47 -11.89 -4.58
C ARG A 415 -23.46 -12.98 -4.28
N LYS A 416 -22.32 -12.61 -3.66
CA LYS A 416 -21.17 -13.51 -3.47
C LYS A 416 -20.88 -13.75 -2.00
N LYS A 417 -20.53 -14.99 -1.67
CA LYS A 417 -20.08 -15.42 -0.34
C LYS A 417 -18.78 -16.21 -0.47
N ASP A 418 -17.96 -16.13 0.55
CA ASP A 418 -16.74 -16.93 0.68
C ASP A 418 -17.04 -18.36 1.20
N ALA A 419 -16.00 -19.16 1.40
CA ALA A 419 -16.12 -20.55 1.86
C ALA A 419 -16.61 -20.68 3.32
N LEU A 420 -16.60 -19.58 4.08
CA LEU A 420 -17.18 -19.49 5.42
C LEU A 420 -18.67 -19.08 5.39
N GLY A 421 -19.22 -18.83 4.19
CA GLY A 421 -20.59 -18.36 4.02
C GLY A 421 -20.75 -16.85 4.27
N LEU A 422 -19.66 -16.11 4.44
CA LEU A 422 -19.67 -14.68 4.69
C LEU A 422 -19.74 -13.90 3.37
N PRO A 423 -20.52 -12.81 3.27
CA PRO A 423 -20.50 -11.91 2.14
C PRO A 423 -19.09 -11.43 1.83
N THR A 424 -18.73 -11.39 0.53
CA THR A 424 -17.44 -10.88 0.07
C THR A 424 -17.47 -9.36 -0.10
N PRO A 425 -16.30 -8.67 -0.25
CA PRO A 425 -16.28 -7.25 -0.55
C PRO A 425 -16.89 -6.94 -1.92
N SER A 426 -17.62 -5.82 -2.00
CA SER A 426 -18.18 -5.26 -3.24
C SER A 426 -17.74 -3.81 -3.38
N PHE A 427 -17.36 -3.39 -4.58
CA PHE A 427 -16.83 -2.05 -4.84
C PHE A 427 -17.73 -1.25 -5.78
N SER A 428 -17.96 0.02 -5.43
CA SER A 428 -18.33 1.07 -6.35
C SER A 428 -17.15 2.01 -6.50
N TYR A 429 -16.66 2.22 -7.73
CA TYR A 429 -15.45 3.00 -7.97
C TYR A 429 -15.53 3.76 -9.29
N SER A 430 -15.01 5.01 -9.29
CA SER A 430 -14.94 5.88 -10.45
C SER A 430 -13.77 6.86 -10.32
N TYR A 431 -13.41 7.47 -11.43
CA TYR A 431 -12.48 8.59 -11.49
C TYR A 431 -13.26 9.89 -11.80
N ASP A 432 -12.79 11.00 -11.25
CA ASP A 432 -13.35 12.33 -11.47
C ASP A 432 -12.55 13.15 -12.51
N GLU A 433 -13.05 14.33 -12.83
CA GLU A 433 -12.41 15.26 -13.76
C GLU A 433 -11.04 15.74 -13.25
N TYR A 434 -10.85 15.80 -11.95
CA TYR A 434 -9.59 16.17 -11.31
C TYR A 434 -8.47 15.17 -11.65
N VAL A 435 -8.76 13.89 -11.57
CA VAL A 435 -7.86 12.80 -12.01
C VAL A 435 -7.60 12.89 -13.51
N GLU A 436 -8.65 13.10 -14.34
CA GLU A 436 -8.52 13.19 -15.80
C GLU A 436 -7.58 14.33 -16.22
N LYS A 437 -7.73 15.51 -15.62
CA LYS A 437 -6.84 16.67 -15.86
C LYS A 437 -5.39 16.36 -15.46
N GLY A 438 -5.17 15.71 -14.32
CA GLY A 438 -3.84 15.26 -13.89
C GLY A 438 -3.21 14.26 -14.86
N MET A 439 -4.02 13.34 -15.43
CA MET A 439 -3.57 12.40 -16.45
C MET A 439 -3.15 13.13 -17.75
N GLN A 440 -3.91 14.14 -18.17
CA GLN A 440 -3.55 14.95 -19.35
C GLN A 440 -2.26 15.76 -19.09
N HIS A 441 -2.12 16.35 -17.90
CA HIS A 441 -0.91 17.06 -17.51
C HIS A 441 0.31 16.11 -17.55
N SER A 442 0.19 14.88 -17.04
CA SER A 442 1.29 13.91 -17.06
C SER A 442 1.71 13.49 -18.47
N LEU A 443 0.78 13.40 -19.44
CA LEU A 443 1.11 13.11 -20.84
C LEU A 443 1.98 14.21 -21.46
N SER A 444 1.72 15.49 -21.14
CA SER A 444 2.55 16.61 -21.62
C SER A 444 3.98 16.53 -21.07
N VAL A 445 4.12 16.15 -19.79
CA VAL A 445 5.42 15.96 -19.16
C VAL A 445 6.16 14.76 -19.74
N TYR A 446 5.46 13.66 -20.04
CA TYR A 446 6.06 12.50 -20.71
C TYR A 446 6.58 12.85 -22.10
N ALA A 447 5.83 13.63 -22.89
CA ALA A 447 6.27 14.09 -24.21
C ALA A 447 7.56 14.93 -24.12
N ASP A 448 7.65 15.80 -23.11
CA ASP A 448 8.83 16.62 -22.88
C ASP A 448 10.04 15.76 -22.44
N ILE A 449 9.86 14.83 -21.50
CA ILE A 449 10.90 13.88 -21.09
C ILE A 449 11.38 13.04 -22.28
N ALA A 450 10.45 12.50 -23.08
CA ALA A 450 10.79 11.72 -24.26
C ALA A 450 11.61 12.53 -25.26
N LYS A 451 11.24 13.79 -25.50
CA LYS A 451 12.01 14.71 -26.35
C LYS A 451 13.42 14.96 -25.81
N MET A 452 13.57 15.23 -24.51
CA MET A 452 14.88 15.46 -23.88
C MET A 452 15.79 14.23 -23.95
N LEU A 453 15.20 13.02 -23.93
CA LEU A 453 15.92 11.76 -24.06
C LEU A 453 16.13 11.28 -25.49
N GLY A 454 15.78 12.10 -26.52
CA GLY A 454 15.91 11.71 -27.92
C GLY A 454 15.08 10.47 -28.28
N ALA A 455 13.92 10.33 -27.65
CA ALA A 455 13.11 9.12 -27.74
C ALA A 455 12.49 8.92 -29.13
N THR A 456 12.38 7.65 -29.50
CA THR A 456 11.66 7.18 -30.69
C THR A 456 10.57 6.19 -30.29
N ASP A 457 9.57 5.99 -31.14
CA ASP A 457 8.44 5.05 -30.94
C ASP A 457 7.77 5.24 -29.56
N VAL A 458 7.33 6.48 -29.29
CA VAL A 458 6.69 6.83 -28.02
C VAL A 458 5.27 6.29 -27.99
N ARG A 459 5.00 5.40 -27.05
CA ARG A 459 3.71 4.72 -26.83
C ARG A 459 3.16 5.10 -25.47
N TYR A 460 1.95 5.65 -25.43
CA TYR A 460 1.23 6.01 -24.21
C TYR A 460 0.20 4.95 -23.83
N SER A 461 -0.18 4.88 -22.56
CA SER A 461 -1.39 4.15 -22.15
C SER A 461 -2.58 4.62 -22.97
N ALA A 462 -3.51 3.72 -23.29
CA ALA A 462 -4.72 4.09 -24.02
C ALA A 462 -5.55 5.10 -23.21
N PRO A 463 -6.19 6.09 -23.86
CA PRO A 463 -7.06 7.04 -23.17
C PRO A 463 -8.15 6.36 -22.34
N GLY A 464 -8.40 6.85 -21.12
CA GLY A 464 -9.39 6.28 -20.21
C GLY A 464 -9.02 4.93 -19.59
N VAL A 465 -7.84 4.39 -19.89
CA VAL A 465 -7.33 3.14 -19.31
C VAL A 465 -6.26 3.47 -18.27
N TYR A 466 -6.63 3.36 -17.00
CA TYR A 466 -5.75 3.65 -15.89
C TYR A 466 -5.48 2.37 -15.09
N SER A 467 -4.26 2.23 -14.58
CA SER A 467 -3.90 1.20 -13.60
C SER A 467 -3.91 1.79 -12.19
N ASN A 468 -4.15 0.97 -11.19
CA ASN A 468 -3.99 1.34 -9.79
C ASN A 468 -2.59 0.98 -9.30
N ASN A 469 -2.11 1.68 -8.26
CA ASN A 469 -0.82 1.40 -7.63
C ASN A 469 -0.96 0.59 -6.32
N GLN A 470 -2.15 0.07 -6.02
CA GLN A 470 -2.45 -0.78 -4.86
C GLN A 470 -2.27 -0.06 -3.51
N HIS A 471 -2.54 1.24 -3.49
CA HIS A 471 -2.48 2.10 -2.31
C HIS A 471 -3.87 2.36 -1.75
N ILE A 472 -4.56 1.30 -1.35
CA ILE A 472 -5.96 1.30 -0.90
C ILE A 472 -6.12 2.16 0.34
N THR A 473 -6.88 3.27 0.27
CA THR A 473 -7.04 4.26 1.35
C THR A 473 -8.49 4.72 1.51
N GLY A 474 -8.80 5.43 2.59
CA GLY A 474 -9.99 6.29 2.74
C GLY A 474 -11.22 5.67 3.38
N THR A 475 -11.38 4.37 3.41
CA THR A 475 -12.63 3.68 3.81
C THR A 475 -12.98 3.76 5.30
N LEU A 476 -12.07 4.29 6.13
CA LEU A 476 -12.15 4.44 7.58
C LEU A 476 -11.70 5.85 7.99
N ALA A 477 -11.82 6.82 7.09
CA ALA A 477 -11.18 8.13 7.16
C ALA A 477 -11.30 8.78 8.55
N MET A 478 -10.17 9.33 9.04
CA MET A 478 -10.17 10.22 10.20
C MET A 478 -10.72 11.60 9.82
N GLY A 479 -11.24 12.32 10.80
CA GLY A 479 -11.78 13.66 10.58
C GLY A 479 -11.98 14.45 11.85
N PHE A 480 -12.65 15.59 11.71
CA PHE A 480 -12.92 16.51 12.81
C PHE A 480 -14.22 16.18 13.57
N ASP A 481 -15.11 15.41 12.97
CA ASP A 481 -16.40 15.08 13.55
C ASP A 481 -16.94 13.73 13.05
N GLU A 482 -17.83 13.12 13.82
CA GLU A 482 -18.43 11.80 13.56
C GLU A 482 -19.34 11.74 12.34
N LYS A 483 -19.89 12.87 11.88
CA LYS A 483 -20.82 12.89 10.75
C LYS A 483 -20.12 12.77 9.41
N THR A 484 -18.85 13.11 9.38
CA THR A 484 -18.05 13.17 8.14
C THR A 484 -16.87 12.19 8.12
N SER A 485 -16.67 11.44 9.22
CA SER A 485 -15.54 10.51 9.36
C SER A 485 -15.90 9.29 10.22
N VAL A 486 -15.07 8.27 10.16
CA VAL A 486 -15.22 7.03 10.95
C VAL A 486 -14.41 7.10 12.24
N THR A 487 -13.25 7.76 12.20
CA THR A 487 -12.34 7.86 13.33
C THR A 487 -11.95 9.32 13.64
N ASP A 488 -11.54 9.53 14.87
CA ASP A 488 -10.92 10.79 15.32
C ASP A 488 -9.45 10.91 14.85
N HIS A 489 -8.80 11.97 15.31
CA HIS A 489 -7.43 12.33 14.96
C HIS A 489 -6.34 11.34 15.46
N VAL A 490 -6.65 10.40 16.36
CA VAL A 490 -5.74 9.36 16.82
C VAL A 490 -6.12 7.96 16.30
N GLY A 491 -7.10 7.87 15.41
CA GLY A 491 -7.58 6.61 14.85
C GLY A 491 -8.58 5.87 15.75
N LYS A 492 -9.10 6.51 16.82
CA LYS A 492 -10.17 5.94 17.66
C LYS A 492 -11.51 6.10 16.95
N ALA A 493 -12.33 5.05 16.95
CA ALA A 493 -13.70 5.12 16.45
C ALA A 493 -14.54 6.11 17.27
N TRP A 494 -15.36 6.94 16.60
CA TRP A 494 -16.22 7.89 17.28
C TRP A 494 -17.24 7.23 18.22
N GLU A 495 -17.74 6.08 17.81
CA GLU A 495 -18.84 5.37 18.47
C GLU A 495 -18.39 4.46 19.63
N TYR A 496 -17.08 4.16 19.76
CA TYR A 496 -16.57 3.18 20.73
C TYR A 496 -15.31 3.67 21.43
N ASP A 497 -15.30 3.64 22.74
CA ASP A 497 -14.21 4.16 23.58
C ASP A 497 -12.92 3.31 23.50
N ASN A 498 -13.04 2.05 23.12
CA ASN A 498 -11.94 1.07 23.13
C ASN A 498 -11.67 0.44 21.76
N LEU A 499 -12.17 1.03 20.67
CA LEU A 499 -11.95 0.56 19.31
C LEU A 499 -11.08 1.55 18.53
N TYR A 500 -9.96 1.08 18.00
CA TYR A 500 -9.00 1.86 17.22
C TYR A 500 -8.77 1.23 15.85
N MET A 501 -8.43 2.06 14.85
CA MET A 501 -8.17 1.64 13.48
C MET A 501 -6.77 2.07 13.06
N VAL A 502 -5.97 1.14 12.56
CA VAL A 502 -4.59 1.37 12.13
C VAL A 502 -4.36 0.72 10.76
N SER A 503 -4.54 1.52 9.72
CA SER A 503 -4.30 1.11 8.33
C SER A 503 -4.26 2.33 7.43
N THR A 504 -3.97 2.14 6.16
CA THR A 504 -4.15 3.18 5.13
C THR A 504 -5.60 3.67 5.03
N GLY A 505 -6.57 2.87 5.48
CA GLY A 505 -8.00 3.22 5.49
C GLY A 505 -8.34 4.47 6.29
N VAL A 506 -7.55 4.84 7.32
CA VAL A 506 -7.80 6.03 8.14
C VAL A 506 -7.36 7.34 7.48
N MET A 507 -6.64 7.28 6.36
CA MET A 507 -6.15 8.48 5.66
C MET A 507 -7.31 9.22 4.98
N PRO A 508 -7.52 10.53 5.26
CA PRO A 508 -8.57 11.33 4.62
C PRO A 508 -8.35 11.60 3.14
N THR A 509 -7.07 11.62 2.72
CA THR A 509 -6.62 11.79 1.33
C THR A 509 -5.45 10.84 1.04
N VAL A 510 -5.28 10.43 -0.21
CA VAL A 510 -4.20 9.50 -0.59
C VAL A 510 -2.89 10.21 -0.92
N ALA A 511 -2.95 11.48 -1.32
CA ALA A 511 -1.80 12.30 -1.76
C ALA A 511 -1.00 11.67 -2.92
N THR A 512 0.31 11.90 -3.01
CA THR A 512 1.19 11.38 -4.08
C THR A 512 2.30 10.46 -3.55
N ALA A 513 2.19 10.04 -2.28
CA ALA A 513 3.16 9.16 -1.62
C ALA A 513 2.61 7.74 -1.47
N ASN A 514 3.47 6.73 -1.59
CA ASN A 514 3.09 5.37 -1.20
C ASN A 514 2.64 5.38 0.27
N SER A 515 1.42 4.99 0.53
CA SER A 515 0.70 5.22 1.79
C SER A 515 1.22 4.41 3.00
N THR A 516 2.06 3.38 2.77
CA THR A 516 2.43 2.42 3.82
C THR A 516 3.25 3.04 4.95
N LEU A 517 4.24 3.91 4.65
CA LEU A 517 5.03 4.58 5.69
C LEU A 517 4.15 5.49 6.53
N THR A 518 3.24 6.24 5.90
CA THR A 518 2.26 7.09 6.59
C THR A 518 1.35 6.27 7.50
N ALA A 519 0.84 5.13 7.03
CA ALA A 519 0.02 4.25 7.86
C ALA A 519 0.80 3.68 9.05
N CYS A 520 2.09 3.35 8.89
CA CYS A 520 2.94 2.92 10.01
C CYS A 520 3.15 4.06 11.02
N ALA A 521 3.42 5.28 10.56
CA ALA A 521 3.53 6.44 11.44
C ALA A 521 2.22 6.70 12.21
N LEU A 522 1.07 6.62 11.54
CA LEU A 522 -0.25 6.71 12.18
C LEU A 522 -0.48 5.58 13.19
N GLY A 523 -0.12 4.34 12.88
CA GLY A 523 -0.26 3.21 13.79
C GLY A 523 0.62 3.35 15.05
N LEU A 524 1.84 3.85 14.90
CA LEU A 524 2.74 4.15 16.04
C LEU A 524 2.18 5.29 16.91
N ARG A 525 1.59 6.30 16.29
CA ARG A 525 0.90 7.41 16.99
C ARG A 525 -0.35 6.91 17.72
N THR A 526 -1.16 6.06 17.10
CA THR A 526 -2.32 5.42 17.73
C THR A 526 -1.90 4.56 18.94
N ALA A 527 -0.76 3.85 18.85
CA ALA A 527 -0.24 3.10 19.99
C ALA A 527 0.09 4.02 21.19
N ASP A 528 0.67 5.21 20.95
CA ASP A 528 0.92 6.18 22.02
C ASP A 528 -0.38 6.77 22.60
N ALA A 529 -1.43 6.96 21.77
CA ALA A 529 -2.76 7.35 22.27
C ALA A 529 -3.38 6.26 23.18
N ILE A 530 -3.30 4.99 22.78
CA ILE A 530 -3.75 3.85 23.61
C ILE A 530 -3.00 3.79 24.94
N LEU A 531 -1.72 4.19 24.95
CA LEU A 531 -0.88 4.24 26.16
C LEU A 531 -1.09 5.53 26.97
N GLY A 532 -1.94 6.47 26.54
CA GLY A 532 -2.20 7.73 27.21
C GLY A 532 -1.02 8.71 27.18
N LYS A 533 -0.20 8.69 26.12
CA LYS A 533 0.96 9.58 25.95
C LYS A 533 0.65 10.84 25.12
N ILE A 534 -0.45 10.85 24.37
CA ILE A 534 -0.96 11.98 23.56
C ILE A 534 -2.48 12.07 23.67
#